data_e966dc8498f5517443f3cad41e8582b2
#
_entry.id   e966dc8498f5517443f3cad41e8582b2
#
_cell.length_a   1.000
_cell.length_b   1.000
_cell.length_c   1.000
_cell.angle_alpha   90.00
_cell.angle_beta   90.00
_cell.angle_gamma   90.00
#
_symmetry.space_group_name_H-M   'P 1'
#
loop_
_entity.id
_entity.type
_entity.pdbx_description
1 polymer ?
#
loop_
_entity_poly.entity_id
_entity_poly.type
_entity_poly.pdbx_seq_one_letter_code
_entity_poly.pdbx_strand_id
1 'polypeptide(L)'
;YILPDNVPANEFLNLEGDKISTSRNWAVWLHEYLRDFEGKQDVLRYVLTANAPETKDNDFTWKDFQARNNSELVAIYGNFINRALVLTQKYFGGIVPERGELTDYDKEVLAEIPEIISRVEKNLDNFHFREGLKECMNLARLGNKYLADTEPWKLIKTDEARVKTILNICLQIAGDLSTLTEPFIPFSASKLRDFLNIAPVSYTHLTL
;
A
#
# COMPACT_ATOMS: atom_id res chain seq x y z
N TYR A 1 34.80 -10.94 14.60
CA TYR A 1 33.36 -10.57 14.81
C TYR A 1 33.02 -9.45 13.86
N ILE A 2 31.86 -9.55 13.21
CA ILE A 2 31.28 -8.47 12.40
C ILE A 2 30.39 -7.67 13.34
N LEU A 3 30.59 -6.38 13.44
CA LEU A 3 29.74 -5.48 14.20
C LEU A 3 28.65 -4.91 13.28
N PRO A 4 27.46 -4.61 13.80
CA PRO A 4 26.44 -3.93 13.02
C PRO A 4 26.87 -2.50 12.68
N ASP A 5 26.55 -2.03 11.48
CA ASP A 5 26.83 -0.65 11.08
C ASP A 5 25.87 0.35 11.76
N ASN A 6 24.65 -0.12 12.07
CA ASN A 6 23.64 0.67 12.74
C ASN A 6 22.71 -0.23 13.58
N VAL A 7 22.13 0.32 14.63
CA VAL A 7 21.10 -0.32 15.48
C VAL A 7 19.96 0.67 15.68
N PRO A 8 19.02 0.76 14.72
CA PRO A 8 17.86 1.62 14.87
C PRO A 8 17.03 1.18 16.08
N ALA A 9 16.72 2.13 16.96
CA ALA A 9 15.90 1.89 18.14
C ALA A 9 14.56 2.63 18.02
N ASN A 10 13.50 2.01 18.51
CA ASN A 10 12.19 2.64 18.67
C ASN A 10 11.97 3.04 20.12
N GLU A 11 11.12 4.04 20.30
CA GLU A 11 10.55 4.40 21.60
C GLU A 11 9.45 3.41 22.00
N PHE A 12 8.66 3.69 23.03
CA PHE A 12 7.64 2.77 23.53
C PHE A 12 6.33 2.85 22.72
N LEU A 13 5.75 1.67 22.48
CA LEU A 13 4.37 1.54 22.02
C LEU A 13 3.50 1.18 23.23
N ASN A 14 2.54 2.04 23.55
CA ASN A 14 1.54 1.81 24.58
C ASN A 14 0.30 1.10 24.00
N LEU A 15 -0.59 0.64 24.87
CA LEU A 15 -1.86 0.01 24.52
C LEU A 15 -2.99 0.69 25.29
N GLU A 16 -3.91 1.34 24.55
CA GLU A 16 -5.06 2.06 25.13
C GLU A 16 -4.64 3.07 26.22
N GLY A 17 -3.54 3.80 25.97
CA GLY A 17 -3.00 4.80 26.88
C GLY A 17 -2.11 4.28 28.01
N ASP A 18 -2.01 2.95 28.16
CA ASP A 18 -1.21 2.34 29.23
C ASP A 18 -0.01 1.55 28.69
N LYS A 19 1.04 1.46 29.50
CA LYS A 19 2.22 0.67 29.18
C LYS A 19 1.86 -0.80 29.04
N ILE A 20 2.25 -1.42 27.91
CA ILE A 20 2.14 -2.87 27.69
C ILE A 20 2.86 -3.62 28.83
N SER A 21 2.21 -4.61 29.42
CA SER A 21 2.72 -5.37 30.56
C SER A 21 2.25 -6.82 30.53
N THR A 22 3.19 -7.73 30.33
CA THR A 22 2.90 -9.19 30.35
C THR A 22 2.51 -9.66 31.76
N SER A 23 3.15 -9.13 32.81
CA SER A 23 2.84 -9.51 34.20
C SER A 23 1.43 -9.06 34.65
N ARG A 24 0.88 -8.02 34.06
CA ARG A 24 -0.49 -7.55 34.31
C ARG A 24 -1.48 -8.10 33.29
N ASN A 25 -1.03 -8.94 32.35
CA ASN A 25 -1.81 -9.41 31.20
C ASN A 25 -2.42 -8.25 30.38
N TRP A 26 -1.73 -7.11 30.33
CA TRP A 26 -2.13 -5.95 29.55
C TRP A 26 -1.32 -5.93 28.24
N ALA A 27 -1.77 -6.71 27.27
CA ALA A 27 -1.14 -6.86 25.97
C ALA A 27 -2.15 -7.42 24.95
N VAL A 28 -1.90 -7.17 23.67
CA VAL A 28 -2.56 -7.93 22.60
C VAL A 28 -1.63 -9.11 22.25
N TRP A 29 -2.07 -10.31 22.56
CA TRP A 29 -1.32 -11.51 22.25
C TRP A 29 -1.49 -11.91 20.80
N LEU A 30 -0.38 -12.05 20.07
CA LEU A 30 -0.42 -12.30 18.63
C LEU A 30 -1.20 -13.58 18.28
N HIS A 31 -1.07 -14.65 19.06
CA HIS A 31 -1.81 -15.88 18.81
C HIS A 31 -3.33 -15.73 19.01
N GLU A 32 -3.77 -14.86 19.93
CA GLU A 32 -5.19 -14.52 20.11
C GLU A 32 -5.68 -13.65 18.95
N TYR A 33 -4.89 -12.64 18.57
CA TYR A 33 -5.22 -11.83 17.40
C TYR A 33 -5.39 -12.67 16.13
N LEU A 34 -4.46 -13.60 15.86
CA LEU A 34 -4.53 -14.46 14.68
C LEU A 34 -5.72 -15.40 14.67
N ARG A 35 -6.17 -15.84 15.85
CA ARG A 35 -7.39 -16.65 16.01
C ARG A 35 -8.65 -15.82 15.79
N ASP A 36 -8.72 -14.62 16.40
CA ASP A 36 -9.93 -13.81 16.45
C ASP A 36 -10.11 -12.95 15.20
N PHE A 37 -9.02 -12.64 14.49
CA PHE A 37 -8.95 -11.85 13.26
C PHE A 37 -8.31 -12.63 12.11
N GLU A 38 -8.84 -13.81 11.82
CA GLU A 38 -8.32 -14.67 10.75
C GLU A 38 -8.25 -13.90 9.41
N GLY A 39 -7.13 -14.01 8.71
CA GLY A 39 -6.90 -13.33 7.43
C GLY A 39 -6.68 -11.81 7.51
N LYS A 40 -6.51 -11.24 8.73
CA LYS A 40 -6.30 -9.80 8.93
C LYS A 40 -4.86 -9.45 9.37
N GLN A 41 -3.89 -10.30 9.04
CA GLN A 41 -2.49 -10.08 9.40
C GLN A 41 -1.96 -8.73 8.87
N ASP A 42 -2.30 -8.40 7.63
CA ASP A 42 -1.88 -7.15 6.99
C ASP A 42 -2.49 -5.92 7.66
N VAL A 43 -3.69 -6.01 8.21
CA VAL A 43 -4.30 -4.89 8.94
C VAL A 43 -3.48 -4.57 10.19
N LEU A 44 -3.08 -5.59 10.94
CA LEU A 44 -2.23 -5.40 12.12
C LEU A 44 -0.86 -4.83 11.73
N ARG A 45 -0.22 -5.40 10.71
CA ARG A 45 1.08 -4.90 10.21
C ARG A 45 0.99 -3.45 9.79
N TYR A 46 -0.05 -3.09 9.05
CA TYR A 46 -0.30 -1.72 8.61
C TYR A 46 -0.43 -0.75 9.79
N VAL A 47 -1.27 -1.09 10.76
CA VAL A 47 -1.52 -0.22 11.91
C VAL A 47 -0.29 -0.09 12.81
N LEU A 48 0.43 -1.19 13.06
CA LEU A 48 1.68 -1.16 13.84
C LEU A 48 2.74 -0.32 13.13
N THR A 49 2.89 -0.43 11.81
CA THR A 49 3.83 0.40 11.05
C THR A 49 3.40 1.87 11.05
N ALA A 50 2.12 2.15 10.82
CA ALA A 50 1.61 3.53 10.82
C ALA A 50 1.73 4.20 12.20
N ASN A 51 1.76 3.40 13.27
CA ASN A 51 1.93 3.85 14.66
C ASN A 51 3.32 3.50 15.22
N ALA A 52 4.28 3.12 14.39
CA ALA A 52 5.62 2.80 14.86
C ALA A 52 6.21 3.98 15.67
N PRO A 53 6.71 3.74 16.89
CA PRO A 53 7.23 4.79 17.76
C PRO A 53 8.68 5.16 17.40
N GLU A 54 8.91 5.60 16.15
CA GLU A 54 10.25 5.82 15.59
C GLU A 54 11.01 6.96 16.28
N THR A 55 10.31 8.00 16.70
CA THR A 55 10.94 9.21 17.27
C THR A 55 10.36 9.65 18.61
N LYS A 56 9.25 9.08 19.01
CA LYS A 56 8.55 9.34 20.28
C LYS A 56 7.61 8.18 20.58
N ASP A 57 7.24 8.05 21.85
CA ASP A 57 6.21 7.11 22.27
C ASP A 57 4.92 7.26 21.46
N ASN A 58 4.29 6.15 21.18
CA ASN A 58 3.02 6.12 20.49
C ASN A 58 2.05 5.15 21.19
N ASP A 59 0.79 5.15 20.76
CA ASP A 59 -0.26 4.35 21.38
C ASP A 59 -0.99 3.52 20.32
N PHE A 60 -1.23 2.25 20.62
CA PHE A 60 -2.11 1.40 19.85
C PHE A 60 -3.49 1.41 20.51
N THR A 61 -4.51 1.78 19.74
CA THR A 61 -5.91 1.69 20.17
C THR A 61 -6.74 0.93 19.17
N TRP A 62 -7.73 0.16 19.64
CA TRP A 62 -8.66 -0.55 18.74
C TRP A 62 -9.51 0.42 17.91
N LYS A 63 -9.76 1.61 18.44
CA LYS A 63 -10.44 2.68 17.69
C LYS A 63 -9.61 3.15 16.50
N ASP A 64 -8.32 3.40 16.68
CA ASP A 64 -7.42 3.78 15.58
C ASP A 64 -7.22 2.62 14.60
N PHE A 65 -7.09 1.38 15.11
CA PHE A 65 -7.04 0.18 14.26
C PHE A 65 -8.25 0.09 13.31
N GLN A 66 -9.46 0.25 13.82
CA GLN A 66 -10.68 0.25 13.00
C GLN A 66 -10.71 1.43 12.03
N ALA A 67 -10.35 2.64 12.51
CA ALA A 67 -10.35 3.84 11.70
C ALA A 67 -9.38 3.72 10.51
N ARG A 68 -8.14 3.28 10.75
CA ARG A 68 -7.14 3.09 9.68
C ARG A 68 -7.52 2.00 8.69
N ASN A 69 -8.02 0.87 9.18
CA ASN A 69 -8.52 -0.17 8.28
C ASN A 69 -9.58 0.39 7.31
N ASN A 70 -10.55 1.13 7.83
CA ASN A 70 -11.68 1.61 7.03
C ASN A 70 -11.30 2.80 6.15
N SER A 71 -10.60 3.80 6.69
CA SER A 71 -10.33 5.05 5.99
C SER A 71 -9.08 4.99 5.09
N GLU A 72 -8.14 4.11 5.38
CA GLU A 72 -6.89 4.02 4.62
C GLU A 72 -6.84 2.74 3.77
N LEU A 73 -6.84 1.54 4.38
CA LEU A 73 -6.76 0.30 3.61
C LEU A 73 -7.97 0.07 2.71
N VAL A 74 -9.18 0.27 3.20
CA VAL A 74 -10.39 0.05 2.40
C VAL A 74 -10.68 1.24 1.50
N ALA A 75 -10.80 2.45 2.06
CA ALA A 75 -11.29 3.61 1.31
C ALA A 75 -10.25 4.23 0.35
N ILE A 76 -8.95 4.00 0.56
CA ILE A 76 -7.89 4.52 -0.32
C ILE A 76 -7.30 3.39 -1.15
N TYR A 77 -6.57 2.46 -0.51
CA TYR A 77 -5.83 1.40 -1.22
C TYR A 77 -6.78 0.44 -1.95
N GLY A 78 -7.69 -0.18 -1.22
CA GLY A 78 -8.64 -1.15 -1.77
C GLY A 78 -9.59 -0.52 -2.79
N ASN A 79 -10.07 0.70 -2.54
CA ASN A 79 -10.96 1.40 -3.47
C ASN A 79 -10.28 1.68 -4.82
N PHE A 80 -9.04 2.16 -4.81
CA PHE A 80 -8.30 2.40 -6.05
C PHE A 80 -8.13 1.12 -6.86
N ILE A 81 -7.59 0.06 -6.22
CA ILE A 81 -7.33 -1.22 -6.88
C ILE A 81 -8.64 -1.81 -7.43
N ASN A 82 -9.69 -1.85 -6.61
CA ASN A 82 -10.99 -2.38 -7.03
C ASN A 82 -11.54 -1.63 -8.24
N ARG A 83 -11.49 -0.30 -8.24
CA ARG A 83 -11.98 0.51 -9.37
C ARG A 83 -11.17 0.27 -10.64
N ALA A 84 -9.84 0.25 -10.56
CA ALA A 84 -8.96 0.00 -11.70
C ALA A 84 -9.25 -1.39 -12.33
N LEU A 85 -9.31 -2.43 -11.50
CA LEU A 85 -9.55 -3.80 -11.97
C LEU A 85 -10.98 -4.00 -12.50
N VAL A 86 -12.00 -3.51 -11.77
CA VAL A 86 -13.42 -3.66 -12.19
C VAL A 86 -13.70 -2.92 -13.50
N LEU A 87 -13.14 -1.72 -13.68
CA LEU A 87 -13.31 -0.98 -14.93
C LEU A 87 -12.59 -1.67 -16.10
N THR A 88 -11.39 -2.18 -15.86
CA THR A 88 -10.65 -2.95 -16.87
C THR A 88 -11.37 -4.23 -17.24
N GLN A 89 -11.87 -4.97 -16.26
CA GLN A 89 -12.67 -6.17 -16.52
C GLN A 89 -13.93 -5.85 -17.29
N LYS A 90 -14.64 -4.79 -16.92
CA LYS A 90 -15.92 -4.40 -17.51
C LYS A 90 -15.79 -3.92 -18.96
N TYR A 91 -14.75 -3.15 -19.27
CA TYR A 91 -14.63 -2.49 -20.57
C TYR A 91 -13.70 -3.25 -21.53
N PHE A 92 -12.72 -3.98 -21.01
CA PHE A 92 -11.70 -4.65 -21.82
C PHE A 92 -11.53 -6.13 -21.48
N GLY A 93 -12.51 -6.75 -20.80
CA GLY A 93 -12.49 -8.19 -20.52
C GLY A 93 -11.31 -8.65 -19.65
N GLY A 94 -10.71 -7.75 -18.86
CA GLY A 94 -9.54 -8.04 -18.03
C GLY A 94 -8.21 -7.99 -18.76
N ILE A 95 -8.19 -7.61 -20.03
CA ILE A 95 -6.98 -7.42 -20.80
C ILE A 95 -6.45 -6.01 -20.53
N VAL A 96 -5.15 -5.90 -20.28
CA VAL A 96 -4.48 -4.59 -20.13
C VAL A 96 -4.55 -3.85 -21.46
N PRO A 97 -5.25 -2.71 -21.55
CA PRO A 97 -5.37 -1.99 -22.80
C PRO A 97 -4.06 -1.33 -23.19
N GLU A 98 -3.83 -1.20 -24.50
CA GLU A 98 -2.68 -0.46 -25.01
C GLU A 98 -2.82 1.04 -24.70
N ARG A 99 -1.71 1.65 -24.33
CA ARG A 99 -1.63 3.07 -24.07
C ARG A 99 -1.48 3.85 -25.38
N GLY A 100 -2.37 4.80 -25.61
CA GLY A 100 -2.31 5.74 -26.74
C GLY A 100 -1.58 7.02 -26.40
N GLU A 101 -1.97 8.12 -27.05
CA GLU A 101 -1.38 9.44 -26.81
C GLU A 101 -1.61 9.90 -25.36
N LEU A 102 -0.58 10.52 -24.79
CA LEU A 102 -0.58 11.04 -23.43
C LEU A 102 -0.93 12.53 -23.42
N THR A 103 -1.90 12.91 -22.62
CA THR A 103 -2.12 14.31 -22.26
C THR A 103 -1.01 14.83 -21.33
N ASP A 104 -0.94 16.13 -21.14
CA ASP A 104 0.04 16.69 -20.19
C ASP A 104 -0.23 16.22 -18.75
N TYR A 105 -1.51 16.08 -18.36
CA TYR A 105 -1.88 15.51 -17.06
C TYR A 105 -1.43 14.06 -16.89
N ASP A 106 -1.50 13.23 -17.93
CA ASP A 106 -0.96 11.85 -17.88
C ASP A 106 0.55 11.84 -17.64
N LYS A 107 1.26 12.73 -18.34
CA LYS A 107 2.72 12.89 -18.17
C LYS A 107 3.08 13.33 -16.74
N GLU A 108 2.32 14.28 -16.18
CA GLU A 108 2.49 14.71 -14.78
C GLU A 108 2.30 13.53 -13.81
N VAL A 109 1.22 12.76 -13.96
CA VAL A 109 0.94 11.60 -13.12
C VAL A 109 2.02 10.53 -13.27
N LEU A 110 2.45 10.23 -14.50
CA LEU A 110 3.51 9.26 -14.77
C LEU A 110 4.88 9.72 -14.22
N ALA A 111 5.15 11.01 -14.22
CA ALA A 111 6.38 11.58 -13.65
C ALA A 111 6.40 11.52 -12.11
N GLU A 112 5.24 11.62 -11.45
CA GLU A 112 5.12 11.54 -9.99
C GLU A 112 5.43 10.12 -9.45
N ILE A 113 5.17 9.06 -10.24
CA ILE A 113 5.37 7.68 -9.81
C ILE A 113 6.82 7.41 -9.38
N PRO A 114 7.85 7.62 -10.21
CA PRO A 114 9.24 7.36 -9.82
C PRO A 114 9.70 8.24 -8.64
N GLU A 115 9.16 9.44 -8.50
CA GLU A 115 9.44 10.31 -7.37
C GLU A 115 8.92 9.71 -6.06
N ILE A 116 7.70 9.15 -6.08
CA ILE A 116 7.12 8.45 -4.92
C ILE A 116 7.96 7.19 -4.60
N ILE A 117 8.31 6.39 -5.61
CA ILE A 117 9.15 5.20 -5.43
C ILE A 117 10.46 5.57 -4.75
N SER A 118 11.16 6.59 -5.25
CA SER A 118 12.41 7.06 -4.66
C SER A 118 12.25 7.53 -3.21
N ARG A 119 11.12 8.18 -2.87
CA ARG A 119 10.83 8.56 -1.48
C ARG A 119 10.58 7.33 -0.59
N VAL A 120 9.89 6.30 -1.09
CA VAL A 120 9.70 5.04 -0.34
C VAL A 120 11.04 4.38 -0.07
N GLU A 121 11.87 4.19 -1.10
CA GLU A 121 13.20 3.58 -0.98
C GLU A 121 14.07 4.33 0.04
N LYS A 122 14.19 5.64 -0.11
CA LYS A 122 14.95 6.49 0.81
C LYS A 122 14.45 6.37 2.26
N ASN A 123 13.14 6.31 2.48
CA ASN A 123 12.59 6.17 3.82
C ASN A 123 12.90 4.79 4.40
N LEU A 124 12.81 3.72 3.62
CA LEU A 124 13.13 2.37 4.07
C LEU A 124 14.63 2.23 4.40
N ASP A 125 15.50 2.75 3.55
CA ASP A 125 16.96 2.74 3.78
C ASP A 125 17.36 3.47 5.06
N ASN A 126 16.58 4.48 5.46
CA ASN A 126 16.81 5.24 6.69
C ASN A 126 15.96 4.75 7.88
N PHE A 127 15.30 3.61 7.78
CA PHE A 127 14.44 3.01 8.82
C PHE A 127 13.25 3.90 9.22
N HIS A 128 12.78 4.76 8.31
CA HIS A 128 11.58 5.60 8.49
C HIS A 128 10.35 4.89 7.91
N PHE A 129 9.95 3.78 8.53
CA PHE A 129 8.90 2.90 8.00
C PHE A 129 7.53 3.58 7.94
N ARG A 130 7.22 4.46 8.89
CA ARG A 130 5.97 5.24 8.89
C ARG A 130 5.86 6.13 7.65
N GLU A 131 6.90 6.88 7.34
CA GLU A 131 6.91 7.76 6.17
C GLU A 131 6.97 6.94 4.87
N GLY A 132 7.70 5.82 4.84
CA GLY A 132 7.70 4.90 3.70
C GLY A 132 6.29 4.37 3.41
N LEU A 133 5.57 3.89 4.43
CA LEU A 133 4.18 3.45 4.29
C LEU A 133 3.25 4.57 3.82
N LYS A 134 3.43 5.78 4.35
CA LYS A 134 2.64 6.96 3.94
C LYS A 134 2.85 7.30 2.46
N GLU A 135 4.08 7.20 1.95
CA GLU A 135 4.36 7.41 0.52
C GLU A 135 3.71 6.32 -0.35
N CYS A 136 3.68 5.06 0.08
CA CYS A 136 2.91 4.02 -0.62
C CYS A 136 1.42 4.39 -0.69
N MET A 137 0.85 4.92 0.40
CA MET A 137 -0.55 5.37 0.41
C MET A 137 -0.76 6.63 -0.44
N ASN A 138 0.25 7.48 -0.61
CA ASN A 138 0.19 8.62 -1.52
C ASN A 138 0.09 8.17 -2.98
N LEU A 139 0.78 7.09 -3.37
CA LEU A 139 0.62 6.50 -4.70
C LEU A 139 -0.82 6.01 -4.94
N ALA A 140 -1.44 5.37 -3.95
CA ALA A 140 -2.84 4.97 -4.05
C ALA A 140 -3.80 6.17 -4.13
N ARG A 141 -3.50 7.27 -3.42
CA ARG A 141 -4.26 8.54 -3.52
C ARG A 141 -4.10 9.18 -4.90
N LEU A 142 -2.89 9.17 -5.46
CA LEU A 142 -2.64 9.64 -6.82
C LEU A 142 -3.51 8.89 -7.84
N GLY A 143 -3.56 7.55 -7.74
CA GLY A 143 -4.40 6.73 -8.60
C GLY A 143 -5.89 7.02 -8.44
N ASN A 144 -6.38 7.18 -7.20
CA ASN A 144 -7.79 7.55 -6.96
C ASN A 144 -8.13 8.93 -7.54
N LYS A 145 -7.24 9.92 -7.34
CA LYS A 145 -7.41 11.26 -7.89
C LYS A 145 -7.44 11.22 -9.41
N TYR A 146 -6.48 10.53 -10.04
CA TYR A 146 -6.42 10.40 -11.48
C TYR A 146 -7.69 9.77 -12.08
N LEU A 147 -8.21 8.70 -11.46
CA LEU A 147 -9.50 8.12 -11.85
C LEU A 147 -10.67 9.08 -11.67
N ALA A 148 -10.67 9.86 -10.59
CA ALA A 148 -11.74 10.82 -10.33
C ALA A 148 -11.74 11.99 -11.32
N ASP A 149 -10.54 12.51 -11.64
CA ASP A 149 -10.37 13.65 -12.53
C ASP A 149 -10.63 13.29 -14.00
N THR A 150 -10.27 12.06 -14.41
CA THR A 150 -10.41 11.59 -15.81
C THR A 150 -11.76 10.94 -16.12
N GLU A 151 -12.52 10.54 -15.13
CA GLU A 151 -13.87 9.97 -15.22
C GLU A 151 -14.08 8.93 -16.37
N PRO A 152 -13.28 7.86 -16.49
CA PRO A 152 -13.32 6.94 -17.63
C PRO A 152 -14.70 6.32 -17.87
N TRP A 153 -15.54 6.20 -16.84
CA TRP A 153 -16.91 5.70 -16.94
C TRP A 153 -17.85 6.62 -17.73
N LYS A 154 -17.53 7.91 -17.85
CA LYS A 154 -18.26 8.85 -18.70
C LYS A 154 -17.75 8.80 -20.15
N LEU A 155 -16.45 8.60 -20.33
CA LEU A 155 -15.78 8.67 -21.62
C LEU A 155 -15.94 7.40 -22.47
N ILE A 156 -16.22 6.24 -21.88
CA ILE A 156 -16.17 4.94 -22.57
C ILE A 156 -17.05 4.87 -23.84
N LYS A 157 -18.14 5.64 -23.90
CA LYS A 157 -19.05 5.66 -25.06
C LYS A 157 -18.63 6.65 -26.15
N THR A 158 -17.78 7.62 -25.83
CA THR A 158 -17.43 8.74 -26.71
C THR A 158 -15.97 8.70 -27.13
N ASP A 159 -15.09 8.22 -26.27
CA ASP A 159 -13.63 8.17 -26.49
C ASP A 159 -13.02 6.92 -25.81
N GLU A 160 -13.21 5.76 -26.43
CA GLU A 160 -12.67 4.49 -25.95
C GLU A 160 -11.13 4.51 -25.93
N ALA A 161 -10.49 5.19 -26.89
CA ALA A 161 -9.02 5.27 -26.97
C ALA A 161 -8.45 5.99 -25.75
N ARG A 162 -9.11 7.06 -25.32
CA ARG A 162 -8.76 7.77 -24.09
C ARG A 162 -8.92 6.88 -22.85
N VAL A 163 -10.00 6.12 -22.76
CA VAL A 163 -10.24 5.19 -21.63
C VAL A 163 -9.18 4.10 -21.58
N LYS A 164 -8.71 3.57 -22.72
CA LYS A 164 -7.58 2.63 -22.79
C LYS A 164 -6.33 3.22 -22.13
N THR A 165 -5.96 4.44 -22.47
CA THR A 165 -4.81 5.13 -21.88
C THR A 165 -4.97 5.33 -20.37
N ILE A 166 -6.13 5.81 -19.93
CA ILE A 166 -6.41 6.03 -18.50
C ILE A 166 -6.26 4.73 -17.71
N LEU A 167 -6.90 3.65 -18.16
CA LEU A 167 -6.86 2.38 -17.42
C LEU A 167 -5.49 1.71 -17.49
N ASN A 168 -4.74 1.90 -18.59
CA ASN A 168 -3.34 1.45 -18.65
C ASN A 168 -2.48 2.11 -17.55
N ILE A 169 -2.60 3.43 -17.37
CA ILE A 169 -1.88 4.17 -16.33
C ILE A 169 -2.32 3.70 -14.93
N CYS A 170 -3.63 3.52 -14.71
CA CYS A 170 -4.13 2.99 -13.42
C CYS A 170 -3.59 1.59 -13.11
N LEU A 171 -3.49 0.72 -14.11
CA LEU A 171 -2.94 -0.63 -13.92
C LEU A 171 -1.43 -0.59 -13.67
N GLN A 172 -0.70 0.36 -14.28
CA GLN A 172 0.71 0.59 -13.95
C GLN A 172 0.86 0.99 -12.48
N ILE A 173 0.09 1.98 -12.01
CA ILE A 173 0.08 2.39 -10.59
C ILE A 173 -0.26 1.20 -9.67
N ALA A 174 -1.23 0.36 -10.04
CA ALA A 174 -1.57 -0.83 -9.26
C ALA A 174 -0.42 -1.86 -9.25
N GLY A 175 0.30 -2.01 -10.35
CA GLY A 175 1.51 -2.84 -10.44
C GLY A 175 2.60 -2.35 -9.50
N ASP A 176 2.90 -1.06 -9.53
CA ASP A 176 3.90 -0.44 -8.64
C ASP A 176 3.49 -0.58 -7.16
N LEU A 177 2.20 -0.37 -6.83
CA LEU A 177 1.67 -0.61 -5.48
C LEU A 177 1.87 -2.06 -5.02
N SER A 178 1.74 -3.04 -5.91
CA SER A 178 1.93 -4.45 -5.56
C SER A 178 3.35 -4.78 -5.11
N THR A 179 4.33 -3.99 -5.55
CA THR A 179 5.73 -4.13 -5.16
C THR A 179 6.05 -3.28 -3.92
N LEU A 180 5.68 -2.00 -3.96
CA LEU A 180 6.01 -1.05 -2.89
C LEU A 180 5.35 -1.36 -1.55
N THR A 181 4.17 -1.99 -1.57
CA THR A 181 3.46 -2.32 -0.33
C THR A 181 3.85 -3.68 0.26
N GLU A 182 4.65 -4.48 -0.44
CA GLU A 182 5.05 -5.82 0.03
C GLU A 182 5.74 -5.84 1.40
N PRO A 183 6.66 -4.91 1.75
CA PRO A 183 7.26 -4.89 3.07
C PRO A 183 6.25 -4.66 4.20
N PHE A 184 5.15 -4.01 3.91
CA PHE A 184 4.15 -3.57 4.89
C PHE A 184 2.94 -4.52 4.98
N ILE A 185 2.36 -4.86 3.83
CA ILE A 185 1.14 -5.67 3.71
C ILE A 185 1.34 -6.81 2.68
N PRO A 186 2.22 -7.78 2.98
CA PRO A 186 2.68 -8.78 2.03
C PRO A 186 1.57 -9.65 1.43
N PHE A 187 0.57 -10.05 2.22
CA PHE A 187 -0.53 -10.88 1.73
C PHE A 187 -1.41 -10.13 0.73
N SER A 188 -1.69 -8.86 0.99
CA SER A 188 -2.46 -8.00 0.08
C SER A 188 -1.67 -7.68 -1.18
N ALA A 189 -0.37 -7.43 -1.06
CA ALA A 189 0.53 -7.20 -2.18
C ALA A 189 0.64 -8.43 -3.09
N SER A 190 0.82 -9.63 -2.52
CA SER A 190 0.82 -10.89 -3.27
C SER A 190 -0.50 -11.11 -4.01
N LYS A 191 -1.63 -10.92 -3.33
CA LYS A 191 -2.95 -11.07 -3.93
C LYS A 191 -3.19 -10.06 -5.06
N LEU A 192 -2.65 -8.85 -4.93
CA LEU A 192 -2.73 -7.84 -6.00
C LEU A 192 -1.90 -8.28 -7.23
N ARG A 193 -0.69 -8.84 -7.03
CA ARG A 193 0.10 -9.41 -8.13
C ARG A 193 -0.65 -10.55 -8.83
N ASP A 194 -1.30 -11.43 -8.07
CA ASP A 194 -2.11 -12.51 -8.63
C ASP A 194 -3.24 -11.96 -9.51
N PHE A 195 -3.96 -10.93 -9.06
CA PHE A 195 -5.00 -10.28 -9.83
C PHE A 195 -4.49 -9.60 -11.12
N LEU A 196 -3.27 -9.07 -11.08
CA LEU A 196 -2.62 -8.44 -12.22
C LEU A 196 -1.87 -9.43 -13.12
N ASN A 197 -1.83 -10.71 -12.73
CA ASN A 197 -1.07 -11.76 -13.41
C ASN A 197 0.43 -11.41 -13.53
N ILE A 198 0.98 -10.75 -12.50
CA ILE A 198 2.40 -10.41 -12.40
C ILE A 198 3.10 -11.57 -11.68
N ALA A 199 4.15 -12.11 -12.29
CA ALA A 199 4.94 -13.16 -11.67
C ALA A 199 5.53 -12.67 -10.32
N PRO A 200 5.58 -13.54 -9.29
CA PRO A 200 6.23 -13.17 -8.06
C PRO A 200 7.69 -12.82 -8.32
N VAL A 201 8.17 -11.78 -7.65
CA VAL A 201 9.60 -11.44 -7.68
C VAL A 201 10.34 -12.62 -7.05
N SER A 202 11.09 -13.35 -7.86
CA SER A 202 11.98 -14.39 -7.34
C SER A 202 13.14 -13.66 -6.66
N TYR A 203 13.13 -13.63 -5.34
CA TYR A 203 14.33 -13.29 -4.57
C TYR A 203 15.36 -14.42 -4.80
N THR A 204 16.06 -14.36 -5.95
CA THR A 204 17.15 -15.25 -6.21
C THR A 204 18.33 -14.82 -5.32
N HIS A 205 18.51 -15.61 -4.27
CA HIS A 205 19.76 -15.80 -3.56
C HIS A 205 20.32 -14.63 -2.73
N LEU A 206 19.83 -14.53 -1.52
CA LEU A 206 20.77 -14.38 -0.41
C LEU A 206 21.36 -15.77 -0.12
N THR A 207 22.36 -16.20 -0.86
CA THR A 207 23.30 -17.21 -0.39
C THR A 207 24.14 -16.55 0.69
N LEU A 208 23.85 -16.87 1.95
CA LEU A 208 24.75 -16.68 3.07
C LEU A 208 25.99 -17.58 2.91
#